data_53fcea149bd0e9691f9296805692b4be
#
_entry.id   53fcea149bd0e9691f9296805692b4be
#
_cell.length_a   1.000
_cell.length_b   1.000
_cell.length_c   1.000
_cell.angle_alpha   90.00
_cell.angle_beta   90.00
_cell.angle_gamma   90.00
#
_symmetry.space_group_name_H-M   'P 1'
#
loop_
_entity.id
_entity.type
_entity.pdbx_description
1 polymer ?
#
loop_
_entity_poly.entity_id
_entity_poly.type
_entity_poly.pdbx_seq_one_letter_code
_entity_poly.pdbx_strand_id
1 'polypeptide(L)'
;VNVADAIAYNNHDIDDGCRAGLLSIEQLREQAFFGKHYDEVHRRYPKLEDRRLLYEIIRRMLGVVIADLIGETRRRLVAAAPGSIDEVRAGSEPLVSMSDEMHEQHVSLKRFLHQHLYRHEKKLAMTREVQAIVQDLFAAYMNDVDQMSPQFAAAANGLNGAPQARVVADYIAGMTDRFAIAAHRNLAG
;
A
#
# COMPACT_ATOMS: atom_id res chain seq x y z
N VAL A 1 -1.62 -15.95 -1.39
CA VAL A 1 -0.90 -14.79 -0.85
C VAL A 1 -1.50 -13.50 -1.39
N ASN A 2 -1.58 -13.28 -2.70
CA ASN A 2 -2.02 -12.02 -3.31
C ASN A 2 -3.42 -11.55 -2.87
N VAL A 3 -4.38 -12.48 -2.67
CA VAL A 3 -5.75 -12.12 -2.23
C VAL A 3 -5.73 -11.62 -0.78
N ALA A 4 -4.96 -12.25 0.10
CA ALA A 4 -4.84 -11.83 1.50
C ALA A 4 -4.17 -10.45 1.61
N ASP A 5 -3.12 -10.20 0.83
CA ASP A 5 -2.48 -8.89 0.73
C ASP A 5 -3.46 -7.81 0.27
N ALA A 6 -4.23 -8.09 -0.80
CA ALA A 6 -5.20 -7.13 -1.32
C ALA A 6 -6.28 -6.76 -0.28
N ILE A 7 -6.74 -7.74 0.53
CA ILE A 7 -7.67 -7.50 1.62
C ILE A 7 -7.02 -6.65 2.71
N ALA A 8 -5.79 -6.97 3.10
CA ALA A 8 -5.06 -6.25 4.14
C ALA A 8 -4.81 -4.80 3.72
N TYR A 9 -4.32 -4.56 2.50
CA TYR A 9 -4.02 -3.22 1.99
C TYR A 9 -5.22 -2.28 2.04
N ASN A 10 -6.39 -2.68 1.53
CA ASN A 10 -7.56 -1.80 1.56
C ASN A 10 -7.93 -1.36 2.99
N ASN A 11 -7.82 -2.26 3.97
CA ASN A 11 -8.17 -1.97 5.35
C ASN A 11 -7.12 -1.12 6.07
N HIS A 12 -5.83 -1.37 5.81
CA HIS A 12 -4.74 -0.53 6.33
C HIS A 12 -4.77 0.86 5.72
N ASP A 13 -5.02 0.98 4.42
CA ASP A 13 -5.15 2.26 3.73
C ASP A 13 -6.28 3.13 4.30
N ILE A 14 -7.39 2.54 4.70
CA ILE A 14 -8.47 3.27 5.39
C ILE A 14 -7.98 3.80 6.74
N ASP A 15 -7.36 2.95 7.59
CA ASP A 15 -6.86 3.38 8.90
C ASP A 15 -5.79 4.46 8.77
N ASP A 16 -4.82 4.24 7.91
CA ASP A 16 -3.72 5.19 7.68
C ASP A 16 -4.21 6.50 7.05
N GLY A 17 -5.12 6.42 6.08
CA GLY A 17 -5.72 7.59 5.44
C GLY A 17 -6.50 8.47 6.43
N CYS A 18 -7.30 7.85 7.30
CA CYS A 18 -8.03 8.56 8.35
C CYS A 18 -7.07 9.12 9.41
N ARG A 19 -6.05 8.35 9.80
CA ARG A 19 -5.04 8.80 10.77
C ARG A 19 -4.22 9.98 10.27
N ALA A 20 -3.90 9.99 8.98
CA ALA A 20 -3.18 11.09 8.33
C ALA A 20 -4.07 12.31 8.01
N GLY A 21 -5.38 12.23 8.27
CA GLY A 21 -6.33 13.28 7.92
C GLY A 21 -6.47 13.50 6.40
N LEU A 22 -6.23 12.45 5.62
CA LEU A 22 -6.39 12.42 4.16
C LEU A 22 -7.78 11.89 3.76
N LEU A 23 -8.39 11.06 4.61
CA LEU A 23 -9.73 10.53 4.47
C LEU A 23 -10.57 10.88 5.69
N SER A 24 -11.88 11.05 5.48
CA SER A 24 -12.84 11.17 6.57
C SER A 24 -13.85 10.01 6.58
N ILE A 25 -14.45 9.74 7.73
CA ILE A 25 -15.50 8.71 7.86
C ILE A 25 -16.70 9.05 6.98
N GLU A 26 -17.03 10.34 6.84
CA GLU A 26 -18.13 10.82 6.01
C GLU A 26 -17.91 10.46 4.53
N GLN A 27 -16.71 10.68 4.01
CA GLN A 27 -16.34 10.30 2.64
C GLN A 27 -16.42 8.78 2.44
N LEU A 28 -15.92 8.00 3.42
CA LEU A 28 -15.95 6.55 3.38
C LEU A 28 -17.38 5.98 3.41
N ARG A 29 -18.32 6.65 4.12
CA ARG A 29 -19.74 6.24 4.17
C ARG A 29 -20.43 6.24 2.82
N GLU A 30 -19.97 7.04 1.87
CA GLU A 30 -20.48 7.04 0.49
C GLU A 30 -20.17 5.74 -0.25
N GLN A 31 -19.20 4.96 0.23
CA GLN A 31 -18.88 3.65 -0.30
C GLN A 31 -19.83 2.60 0.29
N ALA A 32 -20.59 1.93 -0.56
CA ALA A 32 -21.67 1.01 -0.15
C ALA A 32 -21.20 -0.02 0.89
N PHE A 33 -20.00 -0.61 0.69
CA PHE A 33 -19.45 -1.60 1.60
C PHE A 33 -19.13 -1.03 2.98
N PHE A 34 -18.44 0.11 3.03
CA PHE A 34 -18.12 0.79 4.29
C PHE A 34 -19.38 1.35 4.96
N GLY A 35 -20.26 2.03 4.20
CA GLY A 35 -21.49 2.63 4.70
C GLY A 35 -22.43 1.63 5.37
N LYS A 36 -22.61 0.45 4.76
CA LYS A 36 -23.38 -0.65 5.36
C LYS A 36 -22.86 -1.02 6.76
N HIS A 37 -21.54 -1.21 6.89
CA HIS A 37 -20.94 -1.59 8.17
C HIS A 37 -20.91 -0.44 9.17
N TYR A 38 -20.77 0.81 8.69
CA TYR A 38 -20.95 1.99 9.53
C TYR A 38 -22.32 2.03 10.18
N ASP A 39 -23.40 1.86 9.39
CA ASP A 39 -24.78 1.90 9.89
C ASP A 39 -25.07 0.76 10.88
N GLU A 40 -24.52 -0.43 10.63
CA GLU A 40 -24.61 -1.57 11.55
C GLU A 40 -23.93 -1.28 12.89
N VAL A 41 -22.71 -0.73 12.86
CA VAL A 41 -21.94 -0.40 14.07
C VAL A 41 -22.61 0.73 14.83
N HIS A 42 -23.02 1.79 14.14
CA HIS A 42 -23.69 2.95 14.76
C HIS A 42 -25.01 2.56 15.44
N ARG A 43 -25.80 1.68 14.81
CA ARG A 43 -27.04 1.16 15.39
C ARG A 43 -26.77 0.35 16.66
N ARG A 44 -25.71 -0.45 16.67
CA ARG A 44 -25.35 -1.32 17.79
C ARG A 44 -24.65 -0.58 18.92
N TYR A 45 -23.87 0.43 18.57
CA TYR A 45 -23.04 1.20 19.49
C TYR A 45 -23.16 2.70 19.21
N PRO A 46 -24.31 3.33 19.52
CA PRO A 46 -24.57 4.73 19.13
C PRO A 46 -23.68 5.77 19.81
N LYS A 47 -22.95 5.37 20.86
CA LYS A 47 -21.99 6.21 21.58
C LYS A 47 -20.53 5.96 21.19
N LEU A 48 -20.30 5.09 20.20
CA LEU A 48 -18.95 4.80 19.74
C LEU A 48 -18.53 5.87 18.74
N GLU A 49 -17.43 6.54 19.03
CA GLU A 49 -16.96 7.69 18.25
C GLU A 49 -15.51 7.50 17.80
N ASP A 50 -15.08 8.31 16.85
CA ASP A 50 -13.72 8.45 16.36
C ASP A 50 -13.04 7.13 15.99
N ARG A 51 -11.85 6.95 16.52
CA ARG A 51 -10.97 5.82 16.21
C ARG A 51 -11.57 4.47 16.59
N ARG A 52 -12.34 4.40 17.66
CA ARG A 52 -13.00 3.16 18.09
C ARG A 52 -14.10 2.76 17.11
N LEU A 53 -14.85 3.74 16.61
CA LEU A 53 -15.86 3.53 15.58
C LEU A 53 -15.20 2.98 14.30
N LEU A 54 -14.14 3.63 13.82
CA LEU A 54 -13.39 3.19 12.63
C LEU A 54 -12.88 1.76 12.77
N TYR A 55 -12.24 1.41 13.89
CA TYR A 55 -11.73 0.06 14.13
C TYR A 55 -12.81 -1.00 14.17
N GLU A 56 -13.96 -0.71 14.77
CA GLU A 56 -15.07 -1.67 14.80
C GLU A 56 -15.66 -1.88 13.40
N ILE A 57 -15.72 -0.83 12.58
CA ILE A 57 -16.15 -0.93 11.18
C ILE A 57 -15.16 -1.80 10.39
N ILE A 58 -13.86 -1.47 10.43
CA ILE A 58 -12.81 -2.23 9.73
C ILE A 58 -12.81 -3.70 10.17
N ARG A 59 -12.92 -3.97 11.46
CA ARG A 59 -12.97 -5.33 11.99
C ARG A 59 -14.13 -6.13 11.41
N ARG A 60 -15.31 -5.52 11.26
CA ARG A 60 -16.48 -6.17 10.65
C ARG A 60 -16.31 -6.39 9.16
N MET A 61 -15.82 -5.38 8.46
CA MET A 61 -15.52 -5.49 7.03
C MET A 61 -14.56 -6.66 6.77
N LEU A 62 -13.45 -6.74 7.51
CA LEU A 62 -12.52 -7.85 7.44
C LEU A 62 -13.19 -9.21 7.69
N GLY A 63 -14.01 -9.30 8.75
CA GLY A 63 -14.72 -10.53 9.08
C GLY A 63 -15.62 -11.01 7.94
N VAL A 64 -16.33 -10.10 7.30
CA VAL A 64 -17.24 -10.43 6.17
C VAL A 64 -16.43 -10.85 4.94
N VAL A 65 -15.38 -10.12 4.57
CA VAL A 65 -14.54 -10.46 3.41
C VAL A 65 -13.85 -11.82 3.60
N ILE A 66 -13.33 -12.11 4.80
CA ILE A 66 -12.69 -13.39 5.10
C ILE A 66 -13.71 -14.56 5.05
N ALA A 67 -14.90 -14.34 5.60
CA ALA A 67 -15.96 -15.34 5.55
C ALA A 67 -16.41 -15.64 4.12
N ASP A 68 -16.56 -14.60 3.29
CA ASP A 68 -16.87 -14.72 1.86
C ASP A 68 -15.78 -15.49 1.11
N LEU A 69 -14.52 -15.09 1.28
CA LEU A 69 -13.37 -15.74 0.66
C LEU A 69 -13.30 -17.24 1.00
N ILE A 70 -13.53 -17.61 2.26
CA ILE A 70 -13.55 -19.00 2.70
C ILE A 70 -14.73 -19.74 2.07
N GLY A 71 -15.92 -19.14 2.08
CA GLY A 71 -17.14 -19.73 1.52
C GLY A 71 -17.02 -19.98 0.03
N GLU A 72 -16.61 -18.99 -0.73
CA GLU A 72 -16.44 -19.09 -2.17
C GLU A 72 -15.31 -20.06 -2.55
N THR A 73 -14.19 -20.03 -1.85
CA THR A 73 -13.10 -20.99 -2.06
C THR A 73 -13.56 -22.43 -1.84
N ARG A 74 -14.33 -22.68 -0.77
CA ARG A 74 -14.92 -24.02 -0.52
C ARG A 74 -15.85 -24.44 -1.63
N ARG A 75 -16.72 -23.55 -2.09
CA ARG A 75 -17.64 -23.80 -3.21
C ARG A 75 -16.87 -24.19 -4.48
N ARG A 76 -15.83 -23.45 -4.83
CA ARG A 76 -14.97 -23.72 -6.00
C ARG A 76 -14.22 -25.04 -5.87
N LEU A 77 -13.68 -25.33 -4.70
CA LEU A 77 -12.99 -26.61 -4.43
C LEU A 77 -13.93 -27.80 -4.59
N VAL A 78 -15.15 -27.70 -4.07
CA VAL A 78 -16.16 -28.78 -4.23
C VAL A 78 -16.55 -28.94 -5.69
N ALA A 79 -16.74 -27.86 -6.42
CA ALA A 79 -17.11 -27.90 -7.84
C ALA A 79 -16.00 -28.46 -8.75
N ALA A 80 -14.76 -28.07 -8.50
CA ALA A 80 -13.60 -28.51 -9.28
C ALA A 80 -13.11 -29.92 -8.90
N ALA A 81 -13.36 -30.33 -7.63
CA ALA A 81 -12.98 -31.63 -7.07
C ALA A 81 -11.58 -32.12 -7.49
N PRO A 82 -10.51 -31.30 -7.38
CA PRO A 82 -9.19 -31.69 -7.87
C PRO A 82 -8.63 -32.87 -7.07
N GLY A 83 -8.14 -33.89 -7.74
CA GLY A 83 -7.54 -35.06 -7.12
C GLY A 83 -6.05 -34.91 -6.81
N SER A 84 -5.40 -33.86 -7.35
CA SER A 84 -3.97 -33.61 -7.16
C SER A 84 -3.61 -32.12 -7.26
N ILE A 85 -2.39 -31.77 -6.81
CA ILE A 85 -1.82 -30.42 -6.97
C ILE A 85 -1.62 -30.09 -8.45
N ASP A 86 -1.28 -31.05 -9.26
CA ASP A 86 -1.05 -30.83 -10.70
C ASP A 86 -2.36 -30.51 -11.42
N GLU A 87 -3.47 -31.11 -11.03
CA GLU A 87 -4.79 -30.71 -11.53
C GLU A 87 -5.18 -29.29 -11.10
N VAL A 88 -4.85 -28.88 -9.88
CA VAL A 88 -5.04 -27.49 -9.42
C VAL A 88 -4.23 -26.50 -10.29
N ARG A 89 -2.97 -26.86 -10.61
CA ARG A 89 -2.09 -26.01 -11.43
C ARG A 89 -2.50 -25.95 -12.90
N ALA A 90 -3.08 -27.03 -13.42
CA ALA A 90 -3.60 -27.12 -14.79
C ALA A 90 -4.95 -26.40 -14.95
N GLY A 91 -5.63 -26.10 -13.87
CA GLY A 91 -6.92 -25.41 -13.89
C GLY A 91 -6.80 -23.98 -14.43
N SER A 92 -7.78 -23.56 -15.24
CA SER A 92 -7.83 -22.21 -15.83
C SER A 92 -8.34 -21.16 -14.85
N GLU A 93 -9.11 -21.55 -13.85
CA GLU A 93 -9.74 -20.65 -12.88
C GLU A 93 -9.09 -20.74 -11.49
N PRO A 94 -8.90 -19.62 -10.81
CA PRO A 94 -8.35 -19.63 -9.47
C PRO A 94 -9.35 -20.26 -8.48
N LEU A 95 -8.91 -21.24 -7.71
CA LEU A 95 -9.74 -21.87 -6.68
C LEU A 95 -9.93 -20.94 -5.46
N VAL A 96 -8.93 -20.14 -5.12
CA VAL A 96 -9.02 -19.16 -4.04
C VAL A 96 -9.50 -17.83 -4.61
N SER A 97 -10.74 -17.47 -4.31
CA SER A 97 -11.37 -16.24 -4.81
C SER A 97 -12.47 -15.78 -3.86
N MET A 98 -12.76 -14.50 -3.88
CA MET A 98 -13.99 -13.92 -3.35
C MET A 98 -15.15 -14.24 -4.28
N SER A 99 -16.39 -14.13 -3.78
CA SER A 99 -17.59 -14.08 -4.62
C SER A 99 -17.56 -12.88 -5.55
N ASP A 100 -18.31 -12.90 -6.66
CA ASP A 100 -18.35 -11.80 -7.60
C ASP A 100 -18.85 -10.51 -6.93
N GLU A 101 -19.87 -10.60 -6.08
CA GLU A 101 -20.40 -9.45 -5.33
C GLU A 101 -19.31 -8.84 -4.42
N MET A 102 -18.61 -9.65 -3.66
CA MET A 102 -17.54 -9.19 -2.76
C MET A 102 -16.36 -8.62 -3.56
N HIS A 103 -16.02 -9.22 -4.69
CA HIS A 103 -14.98 -8.72 -5.57
C HIS A 103 -15.33 -7.32 -6.11
N GLU A 104 -16.55 -7.09 -6.57
CA GLU A 104 -17.01 -5.77 -7.02
C GLU A 104 -16.92 -4.72 -5.91
N GLN A 105 -17.37 -5.05 -4.70
CA GLN A 105 -17.28 -4.15 -3.54
C GLN A 105 -15.83 -3.83 -3.19
N HIS A 106 -14.95 -4.84 -3.23
CA HIS A 106 -13.52 -4.68 -2.96
C HIS A 106 -12.83 -3.77 -4.01
N VAL A 107 -13.14 -3.98 -5.29
CA VAL A 107 -12.61 -3.16 -6.40
C VAL A 107 -13.15 -1.73 -6.33
N SER A 108 -14.41 -1.54 -5.98
CA SER A 108 -15.01 -0.22 -5.79
C SER A 108 -14.30 0.57 -4.68
N LEU A 109 -14.10 -0.07 -3.53
CA LEU A 109 -13.37 0.52 -2.41
C LEU A 109 -11.91 0.87 -2.81
N LYS A 110 -11.21 -0.04 -3.49
CA LYS A 110 -9.85 0.20 -3.99
C LYS A 110 -9.79 1.41 -4.94
N ARG A 111 -10.78 1.55 -5.82
CA ARG A 111 -10.87 2.70 -6.75
C ARG A 111 -11.07 4.01 -5.99
N PHE A 112 -11.94 4.00 -4.98
CA PHE A 112 -12.15 5.14 -4.11
C PHE A 112 -10.85 5.54 -3.38
N LEU A 113 -10.16 4.59 -2.76
CA LEU A 113 -8.88 4.83 -2.09
C LEU A 113 -7.83 5.38 -3.06
N HIS A 114 -7.77 4.85 -4.28
CA HIS A 114 -6.87 5.37 -5.30
C HIS A 114 -7.14 6.85 -5.62
N GLN A 115 -8.39 7.25 -5.71
CA GLN A 115 -8.76 8.64 -6.01
C GLN A 115 -8.54 9.58 -4.83
N HIS A 116 -8.96 9.18 -3.63
CA HIS A 116 -9.03 10.07 -2.47
C HIS A 116 -7.81 10.01 -1.55
N LEU A 117 -7.10 8.88 -1.53
CA LEU A 117 -5.89 8.70 -0.73
C LEU A 117 -4.62 8.83 -1.57
N TYR A 118 -4.47 7.99 -2.61
CA TYR A 118 -3.21 7.95 -3.39
C TYR A 118 -3.00 9.18 -4.27
N ARG A 119 -4.09 9.78 -4.76
CA ARG A 119 -4.06 11.04 -5.52
C ARG A 119 -4.39 12.28 -4.69
N HIS A 120 -4.38 12.16 -3.38
CA HIS A 120 -4.58 13.30 -2.50
C HIS A 120 -3.47 14.33 -2.71
N GLU A 121 -3.84 15.62 -2.79
CA GLU A 121 -2.93 16.70 -3.17
C GLU A 121 -1.71 16.82 -2.25
N LYS A 122 -1.91 16.65 -0.93
CA LYS A 122 -0.81 16.62 0.05
C LYS A 122 0.18 15.48 -0.22
N LYS A 123 -0.32 14.28 -0.58
CA LYS A 123 0.53 13.13 -0.90
C LYS A 123 1.32 13.37 -2.18
N LEU A 124 0.68 13.92 -3.21
CA LEU A 124 1.35 14.25 -4.47
C LEU A 124 2.42 15.35 -4.28
N ALA A 125 2.17 16.36 -3.43
CA ALA A 125 3.15 17.39 -3.11
C ALA A 125 4.37 16.80 -2.41
N MET A 126 4.16 15.97 -1.37
CA MET A 126 5.24 15.28 -0.67
C MET A 126 6.03 14.35 -1.60
N THR A 127 5.35 13.61 -2.50
CA THR A 127 6.03 12.74 -3.47
C THR A 127 6.94 13.55 -4.40
N ARG A 128 6.50 14.72 -4.88
CA ARG A 128 7.32 15.61 -5.72
C ARG A 128 8.54 16.13 -4.98
N GLU A 129 8.38 16.51 -3.72
CA GLU A 129 9.49 16.96 -2.87
C GLU A 129 10.53 15.85 -2.68
N VAL A 130 10.08 14.63 -2.33
CA VAL A 130 10.97 13.47 -2.17
C VAL A 130 11.67 13.11 -3.48
N GLN A 131 10.96 13.15 -4.61
CA GLN A 131 11.56 12.92 -5.92
C GLN A 131 12.66 13.93 -6.24
N ALA A 132 12.45 15.21 -5.94
CA ALA A 132 13.47 16.23 -6.13
C ALA A 132 14.71 15.95 -5.26
N ILE A 133 14.52 15.64 -3.97
CA ILE A 133 15.62 15.28 -3.06
C ILE A 133 16.44 14.11 -3.62
N VAL A 134 15.79 13.04 -4.07
CA VAL A 134 16.49 11.86 -4.62
C VAL A 134 17.24 12.22 -5.91
N GLN A 135 16.64 13.02 -6.79
CA GLN A 135 17.28 13.45 -8.04
C GLN A 135 18.51 14.32 -7.77
N ASP A 136 18.41 15.28 -6.84
CA ASP A 136 19.51 16.17 -6.48
C ASP A 136 20.67 15.40 -5.83
N LEU A 137 20.37 14.50 -4.89
CA LEU A 137 21.37 13.62 -4.28
C LEU A 137 22.06 12.74 -5.33
N PHE A 138 21.28 12.16 -6.25
CA PHE A 138 21.84 11.34 -7.31
C PHE A 138 22.78 12.14 -8.23
N ALA A 139 22.36 13.32 -8.65
CA ALA A 139 23.17 14.19 -9.48
C ALA A 139 24.46 14.62 -8.77
N ALA A 140 24.38 15.00 -7.49
CA ALA A 140 25.52 15.40 -6.69
C ALA A 140 26.54 14.27 -6.54
N TYR A 141 26.12 13.06 -6.17
CA TYR A 141 27.01 11.92 -5.98
C TYR A 141 27.55 11.35 -7.30
N MET A 142 26.81 11.48 -8.40
CA MET A 142 27.35 11.16 -9.73
C MET A 142 28.46 12.14 -10.15
N ASN A 143 28.36 13.41 -9.74
CA ASN A 143 29.37 14.42 -10.03
C ASN A 143 30.60 14.33 -9.11
N ASP A 144 30.38 13.99 -7.85
CA ASP A 144 31.43 13.89 -6.82
C ASP A 144 31.12 12.74 -5.85
N VAL A 145 31.76 11.59 -6.09
CA VAL A 145 31.58 10.37 -5.31
C VAL A 145 32.14 10.48 -3.89
N ASP A 146 33.08 11.39 -3.63
CA ASP A 146 33.68 11.58 -2.32
C ASP A 146 32.72 12.18 -1.29
N GLN A 147 31.59 12.71 -1.73
CA GLN A 147 30.51 13.15 -0.85
C GLN A 147 29.72 11.98 -0.22
N MET A 148 29.87 10.77 -0.75
CA MET A 148 29.28 9.56 -0.14
C MET A 148 30.06 9.12 1.08
N SER A 149 29.53 8.13 1.82
CA SER A 149 30.30 7.50 2.89
C SER A 149 31.57 6.80 2.33
N PRO A 150 32.67 6.73 3.11
CA PRO A 150 33.96 6.23 2.60
C PRO A 150 33.88 4.87 1.89
N GLN A 151 33.01 3.97 2.36
CA GLN A 151 32.83 2.65 1.76
C GLN A 151 32.22 2.75 0.34
N PHE A 152 31.21 3.58 0.15
CA PHE A 152 30.56 3.75 -1.15
C PHE A 152 31.40 4.62 -2.10
N ALA A 153 32.08 5.64 -1.58
CA ALA A 153 33.03 6.43 -2.35
C ALA A 153 34.14 5.52 -2.93
N ALA A 154 34.76 4.67 -2.11
CA ALA A 154 35.77 3.72 -2.55
C ALA A 154 35.21 2.71 -3.59
N ALA A 155 33.99 2.26 -3.44
CA ALA A 155 33.34 1.34 -4.39
C ALA A 155 33.02 2.00 -5.73
N ALA A 156 32.73 3.32 -5.74
CA ALA A 156 32.45 4.08 -6.96
C ALA A 156 33.70 4.63 -7.65
N ASN A 157 34.82 4.73 -6.92
CA ASN A 157 36.05 5.32 -7.42
C ASN A 157 36.58 4.56 -8.65
N GLY A 158 36.91 5.29 -9.70
CA GLY A 158 37.37 4.75 -10.98
C GLY A 158 36.27 4.14 -11.86
N LEU A 159 35.02 4.10 -11.40
CA LEU A 159 33.88 3.71 -12.22
C LEU A 159 33.30 4.93 -12.96
N ASN A 160 32.67 4.67 -14.11
CA ASN A 160 31.99 5.67 -14.91
C ASN A 160 30.68 5.11 -15.49
N GLY A 161 29.73 5.98 -15.77
CA GLY A 161 28.47 5.61 -16.42
C GLY A 161 27.60 4.67 -15.57
N ALA A 162 27.08 3.61 -16.16
CA ALA A 162 26.11 2.71 -15.51
C ALA A 162 26.65 2.00 -14.25
N PRO A 163 27.89 1.51 -14.17
CA PRO A 163 28.44 0.95 -12.93
C PRO A 163 28.51 1.95 -11.78
N GLN A 164 28.96 3.19 -12.03
CA GLN A 164 28.98 4.25 -11.03
C GLN A 164 27.54 4.59 -10.57
N ALA A 165 26.64 4.78 -11.53
CA ALA A 165 25.23 5.08 -11.25
C ALA A 165 24.58 4.01 -10.37
N ARG A 166 24.95 2.73 -10.53
CA ARG A 166 24.45 1.64 -9.68
C ARG A 166 24.92 1.80 -8.23
N VAL A 167 26.18 2.07 -7.99
CA VAL A 167 26.73 2.27 -6.63
C VAL A 167 26.06 3.47 -5.97
N VAL A 168 25.89 4.58 -6.69
CA VAL A 168 25.20 5.77 -6.20
C VAL A 168 23.74 5.46 -5.86
N ALA A 169 23.03 4.74 -6.73
CA ALA A 169 21.65 4.35 -6.48
C ALA A 169 21.52 3.44 -5.24
N ASP A 170 22.42 2.48 -5.08
CA ASP A 170 22.42 1.56 -3.94
C ASP A 170 22.73 2.34 -2.63
N TYR A 171 23.60 3.34 -2.67
CA TYR A 171 23.88 4.23 -1.54
C TYR A 171 22.62 5.01 -1.11
N ILE A 172 21.92 5.65 -2.07
CA ILE A 172 20.70 6.42 -1.79
C ILE A 172 19.58 5.49 -1.30
N ALA A 173 19.43 4.32 -1.91
CA ALA A 173 18.41 3.32 -1.51
C ALA A 173 18.62 2.80 -0.07
N GLY A 174 19.86 2.82 0.44
CA GLY A 174 20.18 2.46 1.81
C GLY A 174 19.93 3.58 2.84
N MET A 175 19.56 4.78 2.41
CA MET A 175 19.30 5.91 3.31
C MET A 175 17.93 5.79 3.99
N THR A 176 17.85 6.24 5.24
CA THR A 176 16.55 6.57 5.85
C THR A 176 16.09 7.93 5.34
N ASP A 177 14.78 8.20 5.36
CA ASP A 177 14.22 9.51 4.95
C ASP A 177 14.91 10.69 5.64
N ARG A 178 15.13 10.57 6.95
CA ARG A 178 15.80 11.60 7.75
C ARG A 178 17.24 11.85 7.29
N PHE A 179 17.95 10.79 6.96
CA PHE A 179 19.32 10.88 6.47
C PHE A 179 19.37 11.52 5.09
N ALA A 180 18.50 11.11 4.17
CA ALA A 180 18.43 11.69 2.82
C ALA A 180 18.09 13.19 2.85
N ILE A 181 17.10 13.60 3.68
CA ILE A 181 16.76 15.02 3.86
C ILE A 181 17.94 15.82 4.43
N ALA A 182 18.65 15.29 5.42
CA ALA A 182 19.81 15.96 6.00
C ALA A 182 20.97 16.05 4.99
N ALA A 183 21.24 14.98 4.26
CA ALA A 183 22.26 14.96 3.20
C ALA A 183 21.93 15.99 2.11
N HIS A 184 20.69 16.05 1.64
CA HIS A 184 20.25 17.02 0.64
C HIS A 184 20.41 18.48 1.12
N ARG A 185 20.09 18.78 2.39
CA ARG A 185 20.32 20.11 2.95
C ARG A 185 21.80 20.51 2.95
N ASN A 186 22.69 19.54 3.19
CA ASN A 186 24.13 19.80 3.17
C ASN A 186 24.69 20.05 1.75
N LEU A 187 23.96 19.63 0.69
CA LEU A 187 24.34 19.99 -0.69
C LEU A 187 24.03 21.45 -1.03
N ALA A 188 23.07 22.05 -0.36
CA ALA A 188 22.57 23.39 -0.63
C ALA A 188 23.32 24.48 0.16
N GLY A 189 24.20 24.12 1.09
CA GLY A 189 25.01 25.04 1.92
C GLY A 189 26.47 24.99 1.58
#